data_7641a1c0b53197c93492255b7214505a
#
_entry.id   7641a1c0b53197c93492255b7214505a
#
_cell.length_a   1.000
_cell.length_b   1.000
_cell.length_c   1.000
_cell.angle_alpha   90.00
_cell.angle_beta   90.00
_cell.angle_gamma   90.00
#
_symmetry.space_group_name_H-M   'P 1'
#
loop_
_entity.id
_entity.type
_entity.pdbx_description
1 polymer ?
#
loop_
_entity_poly.entity_id
_entity_poly.type
_entity_poly.pdbx_seq_one_letter_code
_entity_poly.pdbx_strand_id
1 'polypeptide(L)'
;MAKPKIYIDGQAGTTGLQIVSRISRRDDLELLLLEDDQRHNEEARKQMMDQADLIFLCLPDAAAIEAAGWIAPDKKVIDTSTAHRTVWTYGFPELDPALKEEIKTARRVANPGCHASGAVSLILLSKRGFSKRMPCCPYFP
;
A
#
# COMPACT_ATOMS: atom_id res chain seq x y z
N MET A 1 -4.83 0.40 -25.37
CA MET A 1 -5.22 1.18 -24.19
C MET A 1 -3.96 1.75 -23.56
N ALA A 2 -3.99 2.98 -23.03
CA ALA A 2 -2.85 3.53 -22.29
C ALA A 2 -2.62 2.71 -21.01
N LYS A 3 -1.36 2.47 -20.66
CA LYS A 3 -1.02 1.77 -19.41
C LYS A 3 -1.33 2.66 -18.21
N PRO A 4 -1.91 2.11 -17.11
CA PRO A 4 -2.07 2.87 -15.87
C PRO A 4 -0.73 3.34 -15.33
N LYS A 5 -0.66 4.61 -14.93
CA LYS A 5 0.53 5.26 -14.39
C LYS A 5 0.57 5.13 -12.88
N ILE A 6 1.67 4.61 -12.38
CA ILE A 6 1.90 4.37 -10.95
C ILE A 6 3.02 5.28 -10.47
N TYR A 7 2.77 6.05 -9.42
CA TYR A 7 3.79 6.83 -8.73
C TYR A 7 4.02 6.31 -7.31
N ILE A 8 5.29 6.27 -6.89
CA ILE A 8 5.67 5.81 -5.55
C ILE A 8 6.41 6.94 -4.85
N ASP A 9 5.73 7.61 -3.94
CA ASP A 9 6.34 8.62 -3.09
C ASP A 9 7.09 7.94 -1.94
N GLY A 10 8.38 8.23 -1.79
CA GLY A 10 9.27 7.48 -0.91
C GLY A 10 9.88 6.23 -1.57
N GLN A 11 10.11 6.27 -2.88
CA GLN A 11 10.67 5.19 -3.70
C GLN A 11 12.01 4.63 -3.20
N ALA A 12 12.82 5.41 -2.47
CA ALA A 12 14.12 5.01 -1.95
C ALA A 12 14.06 4.32 -0.58
N GLY A 13 12.91 4.36 0.10
CA GLY A 13 12.69 3.64 1.36
C GLY A 13 12.56 2.13 1.17
N THR A 14 12.70 1.36 2.24
CA THR A 14 12.64 -0.12 2.20
C THR A 14 11.36 -0.63 1.54
N THR A 15 10.21 -0.08 1.88
CA THR A 15 8.92 -0.45 1.28
C THR A 15 8.82 0.02 -0.16
N GLY A 16 9.23 1.27 -0.44
CA GLY A 16 9.22 1.85 -1.78
C GLY A 16 10.05 1.04 -2.77
N LEU A 17 11.27 0.68 -2.41
CA LEU A 17 12.17 -0.15 -3.24
C LEU A 17 11.54 -1.51 -3.59
N GLN A 18 10.86 -2.15 -2.64
CA GLN A 18 10.19 -3.43 -2.91
C GLN A 18 9.03 -3.27 -3.90
N ILE A 19 8.24 -2.19 -3.77
CA ILE A 19 7.13 -1.91 -4.68
C ILE A 19 7.68 -1.57 -6.07
N VAL A 20 8.70 -0.70 -6.17
CA VAL A 20 9.41 -0.40 -7.43
C VAL A 20 9.85 -1.69 -8.11
N SER A 21 10.57 -2.55 -7.41
CA SER A 21 11.08 -3.82 -7.96
C SER A 21 9.96 -4.75 -8.47
N ARG A 22 8.79 -4.75 -7.84
CA ARG A 22 7.65 -5.58 -8.27
C ARG A 22 6.94 -4.99 -9.48
N ILE A 23 6.71 -3.67 -9.48
CA ILE A 23 6.01 -2.98 -10.56
C ILE A 23 6.86 -2.92 -11.83
N SER A 24 8.18 -2.72 -11.72
CA SER A 24 9.11 -2.70 -12.86
C SER A 24 9.15 -3.99 -13.68
N ARG A 25 8.64 -5.10 -13.12
CA ARG A 25 8.55 -6.40 -13.83
C ARG A 25 7.24 -6.56 -14.59
N ARG A 26 6.36 -5.57 -14.53
CA ARG A 26 5.04 -5.61 -15.15
C ARG A 26 5.03 -4.77 -16.42
N ASP A 27 4.66 -5.40 -17.53
CA ASP A 27 4.59 -4.73 -18.83
C ASP A 27 3.26 -3.99 -19.06
N ASP A 28 2.27 -4.23 -18.21
CA ASP A 28 0.92 -3.64 -18.27
C ASP A 28 0.78 -2.33 -17.49
N LEU A 29 1.82 -1.92 -16.75
CA LEU A 29 1.87 -0.70 -15.94
C LEU A 29 2.99 0.22 -16.40
N GLU A 30 2.83 1.51 -16.18
CA GLU A 30 3.84 2.55 -16.37
C GLU A 30 4.26 3.09 -15.01
N LEU A 31 5.55 2.93 -14.65
CA LEU A 31 6.08 3.41 -13.41
C LEU A 31 6.69 4.81 -13.59
N LEU A 32 6.16 5.78 -12.84
CA LEU A 32 6.70 7.12 -12.76
C LEU A 32 7.73 7.19 -11.62
N LEU A 33 8.97 7.56 -11.93
CA LEU A 33 10.05 7.72 -10.96
C LEU A 33 10.59 9.15 -11.03
N LEU A 34 10.95 9.69 -9.86
CA LEU A 34 11.72 10.93 -9.76
C LEU A 34 13.20 10.62 -9.71
N GLU A 35 14.01 11.45 -10.35
CA GLU A 35 15.45 11.45 -10.21
C GLU A 35 15.84 11.71 -8.74
N ASP A 36 17.00 11.23 -8.34
CA ASP A 36 17.45 11.24 -6.95
C ASP A 36 17.53 12.64 -6.35
N ASP A 37 17.90 13.65 -7.12
CA ASP A 37 17.95 15.06 -6.74
C ASP A 37 16.57 15.70 -6.61
N GLN A 38 15.54 15.19 -7.28
CA GLN A 38 14.18 15.70 -7.31
C GLN A 38 13.27 15.09 -6.23
N ARG A 39 13.70 14.03 -5.56
CA ARG A 39 12.86 13.28 -4.58
C ARG A 39 12.38 14.12 -3.39
N HIS A 40 13.09 15.19 -3.05
CA HIS A 40 12.73 16.11 -1.98
C HIS A 40 12.08 17.40 -2.49
N ASN A 41 11.98 17.56 -3.80
CA ASN A 41 11.34 18.73 -4.41
C ASN A 41 9.83 18.56 -4.38
N GLU A 42 9.14 19.44 -3.65
CA GLU A 42 7.70 19.39 -3.45
C GLU A 42 6.93 19.53 -4.77
N GLU A 43 7.34 20.46 -5.63
CA GLU A 43 6.67 20.69 -6.91
C GLU A 43 6.83 19.49 -7.86
N ALA A 44 8.02 18.89 -7.91
CA ALA A 44 8.24 17.69 -8.72
C ALA A 44 7.39 16.51 -8.23
N ARG A 45 7.27 16.32 -6.91
CA ARG A 45 6.41 15.30 -6.29
C ARG A 45 4.94 15.52 -6.64
N LYS A 46 4.43 16.74 -6.50
CA LYS A 46 3.05 17.11 -6.86
C LYS A 46 2.75 16.85 -8.34
N GLN A 47 3.67 17.21 -9.23
CA GLN A 47 3.52 16.94 -10.67
C GLN A 47 3.42 15.46 -10.98
N MET A 48 4.21 14.60 -10.30
CA MET A 48 4.10 13.14 -10.46
C MET A 48 2.78 12.60 -9.93
N MET A 49 2.31 13.12 -8.79
CA MET A 49 1.00 12.75 -8.23
C MET A 49 -0.14 13.10 -9.18
N ASP A 50 -0.09 14.26 -9.81
CA ASP A 50 -1.11 14.69 -10.78
C ASP A 50 -1.13 13.82 -12.03
N GLN A 51 0.01 13.34 -12.49
CA GLN A 51 0.12 12.47 -13.67
C GLN A 51 -0.27 11.02 -13.38
N ALA A 52 -0.20 10.58 -12.12
CA ALA A 52 -0.44 9.20 -11.74
C ALA A 52 -1.93 8.85 -11.69
N ASP A 53 -2.27 7.61 -12.05
CA ASP A 53 -3.58 6.99 -11.84
C ASP A 53 -3.69 6.34 -10.45
N LEU A 54 -2.56 5.83 -9.93
CA LEU A 54 -2.44 5.25 -8.59
C LEU A 54 -1.14 5.73 -7.93
N ILE A 55 -1.25 6.16 -6.68
CA ILE A 55 -0.15 6.69 -5.89
C ILE A 55 0.08 5.79 -4.68
N PHE A 56 1.33 5.40 -4.45
CA PHE A 56 1.76 4.77 -3.20
C PHE A 56 2.48 5.80 -2.33
N LEU A 57 2.02 5.97 -1.09
CA LEU A 57 2.72 6.74 -0.07
C LEU A 57 3.55 5.79 0.80
N CYS A 58 4.87 5.84 0.63
CA CYS A 58 5.85 5.05 1.39
C CYS A 58 6.70 5.97 2.27
N LEU A 59 6.02 6.80 3.06
CA LEU A 59 6.56 7.90 3.84
C LEU A 59 6.34 7.68 5.33
N PRO A 60 7.11 8.35 6.21
CA PRO A 60 6.76 8.51 7.63
C PRO A 60 5.41 9.22 7.79
N ASP A 61 4.70 8.95 8.90
CA ASP A 61 3.33 9.42 9.14
C ASP A 61 3.10 10.91 8.87
N ALA A 62 3.96 11.79 9.39
CA ALA A 62 3.83 13.23 9.18
C ALA A 62 3.91 13.62 7.70
N ALA A 63 4.88 13.06 6.98
CA ALA A 63 5.05 13.32 5.55
C ALA A 63 3.93 12.67 4.71
N ALA A 64 3.36 11.54 5.14
CA ALA A 64 2.22 10.89 4.49
C ALA A 64 0.95 11.74 4.61
N ILE A 65 0.71 12.35 5.78
CA ILE A 65 -0.42 13.28 6.00
C ILE A 65 -0.28 14.50 5.09
N GLU A 66 0.90 15.10 5.06
CA GLU A 66 1.18 16.28 4.22
C GLU A 66 0.98 15.95 2.73
N ALA A 67 1.61 14.89 2.24
CA ALA A 67 1.51 14.44 0.85
C ALA A 67 0.07 14.08 0.46
N ALA A 68 -0.69 13.43 1.35
CA ALA A 68 -2.10 13.11 1.14
C ALA A 68 -2.97 14.36 0.95
N GLY A 69 -2.59 15.48 1.56
CA GLY A 69 -3.25 16.78 1.41
C GLY A 69 -3.05 17.41 0.02
N TRP A 70 -1.99 17.06 -0.69
CA TRP A 70 -1.72 17.56 -2.04
C TRP A 70 -2.48 16.79 -3.13
N ILE A 71 -2.87 15.55 -2.85
CA ILE A 71 -3.45 14.66 -3.83
C ILE A 71 -4.95 14.94 -4.02
N ALA A 72 -5.36 15.16 -5.27
CA ALA A 72 -6.75 15.39 -5.62
C ALA A 72 -7.68 14.25 -5.15
N PRO A 73 -8.95 14.56 -4.76
CA PRO A 73 -9.87 13.58 -4.17
C PRO A 73 -10.24 12.42 -5.09
N ASP A 74 -10.15 12.61 -6.40
CA ASP A 74 -10.48 11.61 -7.42
C ASP A 74 -9.36 10.58 -7.66
N LYS A 75 -8.13 10.87 -7.23
CA LYS A 75 -6.98 9.98 -7.39
C LYS A 75 -7.05 8.78 -6.44
N LYS A 76 -6.52 7.65 -6.89
CA LYS A 76 -6.38 6.44 -6.07
C LYS A 76 -5.08 6.47 -5.30
N VAL A 77 -5.14 6.20 -4.00
CA VAL A 77 -3.98 6.25 -3.11
C VAL A 77 -3.94 5.03 -2.21
N ILE A 78 -2.75 4.44 -2.07
CA ILE A 78 -2.46 3.43 -1.06
C ILE A 78 -1.38 3.99 -0.14
N ASP A 79 -1.72 4.15 1.14
CA ASP A 79 -0.77 4.59 2.16
C ASP A 79 -0.22 3.41 2.96
N THR A 80 1.10 3.32 3.08
CA THR A 80 1.77 2.27 3.85
C THR A 80 2.14 2.70 5.27
N SER A 81 1.95 3.99 5.61
CA SER A 81 2.17 4.53 6.96
C SER A 81 1.10 4.08 7.96
N THR A 82 1.21 4.53 9.19
CA THR A 82 0.17 4.32 10.20
C THR A 82 -0.87 5.44 10.23
N ALA A 83 -0.59 6.56 9.57
CA ALA A 83 -1.35 7.81 9.67
C ALA A 83 -2.83 7.68 9.35
N HIS A 84 -3.18 6.89 8.35
CA HIS A 84 -4.55 6.84 7.82
C HIS A 84 -5.31 5.55 8.14
N ARG A 85 -4.75 4.64 8.95
CA ARG A 85 -5.32 3.30 9.19
C ARG A 85 -6.70 3.32 9.87
N THR A 86 -7.04 4.39 10.56
CA THR A 86 -8.34 4.54 11.25
C THR A 86 -9.35 5.38 10.49
N VAL A 87 -8.95 6.00 9.37
CA VAL A 87 -9.81 6.93 8.60
C VAL A 87 -10.03 6.51 7.15
N TRP A 88 -9.08 5.78 6.54
CA TRP A 88 -9.22 5.27 5.18
C TRP A 88 -9.69 3.82 5.20
N THR A 89 -10.19 3.32 4.05
CA THR A 89 -10.53 1.91 3.90
C THR A 89 -9.33 1.03 4.26
N TYR A 90 -9.53 0.10 5.18
CA TYR A 90 -8.45 -0.75 5.67
C TYR A 90 -8.13 -1.84 4.65
N GLY A 91 -6.90 -1.84 4.12
CA GLY A 91 -6.45 -2.66 3.02
C GLY A 91 -6.13 -4.11 3.36
N PHE A 92 -7.00 -4.78 4.15
CA PHE A 92 -6.84 -6.19 4.52
C PHE A 92 -8.08 -7.01 4.12
N PRO A 93 -8.19 -7.40 2.84
CA PRO A 93 -9.39 -8.05 2.30
C PRO A 93 -9.70 -9.42 2.91
N GLU A 94 -8.73 -10.07 3.56
CA GLU A 94 -8.91 -11.36 4.21
C GLU A 94 -9.68 -11.29 5.53
N LEU A 95 -9.82 -10.10 6.11
CA LEU A 95 -10.59 -9.89 7.33
C LEU A 95 -12.08 -10.17 7.14
N ASP A 96 -12.64 -9.62 6.08
CA ASP A 96 -14.06 -9.68 5.77
C ASP A 96 -14.29 -9.62 4.26
N PRO A 97 -15.17 -10.47 3.68
CA PRO A 97 -15.55 -10.38 2.28
C PRO A 97 -16.09 -9.00 1.88
N ALA A 98 -16.78 -8.29 2.77
CA ALA A 98 -17.27 -6.93 2.53
C ALA A 98 -16.12 -5.94 2.31
N LEU A 99 -15.04 -6.04 3.08
CA LEU A 99 -13.84 -5.22 2.90
C LEU A 99 -13.20 -5.40 1.53
N LYS A 100 -13.22 -6.62 0.99
CA LYS A 100 -12.72 -6.90 -0.35
C LYS A 100 -13.48 -6.11 -1.42
N GLU A 101 -14.79 -6.02 -1.31
CA GLU A 101 -15.60 -5.25 -2.25
C GLU A 101 -15.42 -3.74 -2.04
N GLU A 102 -15.30 -3.30 -0.79
CA GLU A 102 -15.02 -1.91 -0.46
C GLU A 102 -13.69 -1.44 -1.04
N ILE A 103 -12.61 -2.22 -0.89
CA ILE A 103 -11.28 -1.89 -1.44
C ILE A 103 -11.31 -1.70 -2.96
N LYS A 104 -12.12 -2.47 -3.70
CA LYS A 104 -12.23 -2.35 -5.17
C LYS A 104 -12.73 -0.97 -5.60
N THR A 105 -13.60 -0.37 -4.83
CA THR A 105 -14.23 0.92 -5.13
C THR A 105 -13.58 2.09 -4.40
N ALA A 106 -12.82 1.81 -3.35
CA ALA A 106 -12.15 2.83 -2.54
C ALA A 106 -11.12 3.62 -3.35
N ARG A 107 -11.06 4.92 -3.10
CA ARG A 107 -10.01 5.79 -3.62
C ARG A 107 -8.83 5.95 -2.67
N ARG A 108 -9.06 5.75 -1.39
CA ARG A 108 -8.09 5.90 -0.31
C ARG A 108 -8.03 4.60 0.49
N VAL A 109 -6.90 3.90 0.43
CA VAL A 109 -6.68 2.62 1.11
C VAL A 109 -5.47 2.74 2.02
N ALA A 110 -5.64 2.36 3.29
CA ALA A 110 -4.55 2.28 4.25
C ALA A 110 -4.04 0.83 4.34
N ASN A 111 -2.78 0.61 3.99
CA ASN A 111 -2.17 -0.71 4.03
C ASN A 111 -1.96 -1.17 5.49
N PRO A 112 -2.31 -2.41 5.84
CA PRO A 112 -2.11 -2.94 7.19
C PRO A 112 -0.62 -3.05 7.56
N GLY A 113 -0.31 -2.92 8.85
CA GLY A 113 1.03 -3.17 9.36
C GLY A 113 1.38 -4.65 9.34
N CYS A 114 2.65 -4.99 9.09
CA CYS A 114 3.12 -6.38 9.01
C CYS A 114 2.83 -7.19 10.28
N HIS A 115 3.07 -6.64 11.48
CA HIS A 115 2.79 -7.29 12.75
C HIS A 115 1.28 -7.49 12.97
N ALA A 116 0.46 -6.46 12.69
CA ALA A 116 -0.98 -6.55 12.82
C ALA A 116 -1.56 -7.59 11.86
N SER A 117 -1.11 -7.62 10.60
CA SER A 117 -1.54 -8.61 9.61
C SER A 117 -1.21 -10.03 10.06
N GLY A 118 -0.01 -10.26 10.58
CA GLY A 118 0.41 -11.57 11.12
C GLY A 118 -0.46 -12.01 12.29
N ALA A 119 -0.63 -11.15 13.30
CA ALA A 119 -1.43 -11.46 14.48
C ALA A 119 -2.91 -11.71 14.14
N VAL A 120 -3.50 -10.87 13.32
CA VAL A 120 -4.91 -11.00 12.89
C VAL A 120 -5.10 -12.28 12.07
N SER A 121 -4.17 -12.60 11.16
CA SER A 121 -4.24 -13.84 10.37
C SER A 121 -4.24 -15.09 11.27
N LEU A 122 -3.41 -15.13 12.31
CA LEU A 122 -3.38 -16.23 13.27
C LEU A 122 -4.69 -16.35 14.06
N ILE A 123 -5.25 -15.22 14.51
CA ILE A 123 -6.54 -15.18 15.22
C ILE A 123 -7.67 -15.67 14.32
N LEU A 124 -7.71 -15.22 13.06
CA LEU A 124 -8.72 -15.67 12.10
C LEU A 124 -8.63 -17.18 11.82
N LEU A 125 -7.43 -17.70 11.65
CA LEU A 125 -7.22 -19.14 11.46
C LEU A 125 -7.67 -19.93 12.68
N SER A 126 -7.38 -19.48 13.89
CA SER A 126 -7.83 -20.15 15.11
C SER A 126 -9.36 -20.17 15.25
N LYS A 127 -10.03 -19.04 14.95
CA LYS A 127 -11.51 -18.93 14.98
C LYS A 127 -12.17 -19.84 13.93
N ARG A 128 -11.54 -20.03 12.76
CA ARG A 128 -12.05 -20.91 11.70
C ARG A 128 -11.79 -22.40 11.94
N GLY A 129 -11.31 -22.79 13.13
CA GLY A 129 -11.07 -24.20 13.50
C GLY A 129 -9.83 -24.83 12.86
N PHE A 130 -8.97 -24.04 12.25
CA PHE A 130 -7.73 -24.52 11.61
C PHE A 130 -6.74 -25.12 12.63
N SER A 131 -6.86 -24.75 13.91
CA SER A 131 -6.03 -25.25 15.01
C SER A 131 -6.18 -26.77 15.25
N LYS A 132 -7.27 -27.40 14.81
CA LYS A 132 -7.50 -28.84 15.01
C LYS A 132 -6.86 -29.75 13.95
N ARG A 133 -6.22 -29.21 12.91
CA ARG A 133 -5.68 -29.97 11.77
C ARG A 133 -4.25 -29.62 11.38
N MET A 134 -3.50 -28.89 12.19
CA MET A 134 -2.06 -28.79 11.93
C MET A 134 -1.40 -30.07 12.42
N PRO A 135 -0.86 -30.94 11.54
CA PRO A 135 0.15 -31.87 11.95
C PRO A 135 1.32 -31.10 12.53
N CYS A 136 1.81 -31.46 13.70
CA CYS A 136 3.00 -30.88 14.30
C CYS A 136 4.07 -30.78 13.21
N CYS A 137 4.46 -29.55 12.89
CA CYS A 137 5.55 -29.32 11.95
C CYS A 137 6.82 -29.88 12.60
N PRO A 138 7.50 -30.91 12.04
CA PRO A 138 8.62 -31.57 12.70
C PRO A 138 9.90 -30.71 12.72
N TYR A 139 9.83 -29.43 12.39
CA TYR A 139 10.96 -28.53 12.24
C TYR A 139 11.07 -27.42 13.30
N PHE A 140 10.37 -27.51 14.43
CA PHE A 140 10.71 -26.70 15.60
C PHE A 140 11.33 -27.63 16.66
N PRO A 141 12.66 -27.46 16.96
CA PRO A 141 13.29 -28.10 18.08
C PRO A 141 12.76 -27.60 19.41
#